data_cb61b5cafcf11d272f633148cdca8cf1
#
_entry.id   cb61b5cafcf11d272f633148cdca8cf1
#
_cell.length_a   1.000
_cell.length_b   1.000
_cell.length_c   1.000
_cell.angle_alpha   90.00
_cell.angle_beta   90.00
_cell.angle_gamma   90.00
#
_symmetry.space_group_name_H-M   'P 1'
#
loop_
_entity.id
_entity.type
_entity.pdbx_description
1 polymer ?
#
loop_
_entity_poly.entity_id
_entity_poly.type
_entity_poly.pdbx_seq_one_letter_code
_entity_poly.pdbx_strand_id
1 'polypeptide(L)'
;MYRFFMCRKEYDSVQESDLQRASKILRTEFGSDWKQIVQTLGTRELTHCVGQDLTSFMAFPERAEGGSNQWRGNCSPQVVAKLIQFVKKCRQYEKKKDFLFLDPMSGSGTSQDVTEKLHISSVLYDLNPHPPKGIGNWNALKDEVMHSADLIFFHPPYHDIIQYSGNMWGRPHEDDLSRCENYEDYIEKLNYVIKKLYFSLRQNGYLAILVGDIRQRSEER
;
A
#
# COMPACT_ATOMS: atom_id res chain seq x y z
N MET A 1 9.01 -8.84 -7.00
CA MET A 1 8.68 -9.32 -5.64
C MET A 1 8.11 -8.13 -4.89
N TYR A 2 6.90 -8.23 -4.35
CA TYR A 2 6.25 -7.12 -3.66
C TYR A 2 6.30 -7.38 -2.16
N ARG A 3 6.70 -6.36 -1.38
CA ARG A 3 6.62 -6.37 0.09
C ARG A 3 5.48 -5.49 0.54
N PHE A 4 4.75 -5.96 1.54
CA PHE A 4 3.65 -5.22 2.15
C PHE A 4 3.97 -4.88 3.59
N PHE A 5 3.67 -3.65 3.94
CA PHE A 5 3.58 -3.22 5.31
C PHE A 5 2.12 -2.85 5.59
N MET A 6 1.54 -3.44 6.63
CA MET A 6 0.21 -3.08 7.09
C MET A 6 0.29 -2.55 8.51
N CYS A 7 -0.31 -1.40 8.72
CA CYS A 7 -0.50 -0.80 10.03
C CYS A 7 -1.99 -0.67 10.31
N ARG A 8 -2.41 -1.06 11.51
CA ARG A 8 -3.76 -0.83 12.02
C ARG A 8 -3.74 0.35 12.98
N LYS A 9 -4.73 1.23 12.92
CA LYS A 9 -4.78 2.46 13.71
C LYS A 9 -4.94 2.21 15.22
N GLU A 10 -5.62 1.13 15.60
CA GLU A 10 -5.75 0.70 17.00
C GLU A 10 -5.71 -0.83 17.09
N TYR A 11 -5.10 -1.35 18.13
CA TYR A 11 -4.92 -2.78 18.34
C TYR A 11 -5.71 -3.25 19.55
N ASP A 12 -6.39 -4.39 19.41
CA ASP A 12 -6.84 -5.18 20.53
C ASP A 12 -5.63 -5.80 21.28
N SER A 13 -5.83 -6.28 22.49
CA SER A 13 -4.77 -6.96 23.25
C SER A 13 -4.22 -8.16 22.48
N VAL A 14 -2.90 -8.20 22.30
CA VAL A 14 -2.21 -9.32 21.63
C VAL A 14 -2.18 -10.52 22.56
N GLN A 15 -2.65 -11.68 22.10
CA GLN A 15 -2.59 -12.94 22.85
C GLN A 15 -1.19 -13.56 22.74
N GLU A 16 -0.75 -14.26 23.81
CA GLU A 16 0.56 -14.95 23.84
C GLU A 16 0.72 -15.97 22.71
N SER A 17 -0.36 -16.66 22.34
CA SER A 17 -0.41 -17.59 21.21
C SER A 17 -0.13 -16.94 19.86
N ASP A 18 -0.55 -15.68 19.67
CA ASP A 18 -0.33 -14.93 18.44
C ASP A 18 1.13 -14.50 18.34
N LEU A 19 1.76 -14.14 19.46
CA LEU A 19 3.19 -13.84 19.53
C LEU A 19 4.05 -15.04 19.15
N GLN A 20 3.71 -16.23 19.66
CA GLN A 20 4.43 -17.48 19.36
C GLN A 20 4.30 -17.84 17.87
N ARG A 21 3.09 -17.72 17.31
CA ARG A 21 2.83 -17.98 15.89
C ARG A 21 3.59 -16.99 14.99
N ALA A 22 3.53 -15.71 15.31
CA ALA A 22 4.26 -14.66 14.58
C ALA A 22 5.76 -14.90 14.64
N SER A 23 6.33 -15.20 15.80
CA SER A 23 7.75 -15.49 15.95
C SER A 23 8.20 -16.68 15.11
N LYS A 24 7.37 -17.72 15.01
CA LYS A 24 7.67 -18.90 14.19
C LYS A 24 7.72 -18.54 12.71
N ILE A 25 6.72 -17.79 12.21
CA ILE A 25 6.65 -17.37 10.80
C ILE A 25 7.84 -16.45 10.47
N LEU A 26 8.13 -15.45 11.31
CA LEU A 26 9.25 -14.54 11.10
C LEU A 26 10.60 -15.25 11.05
N ARG A 27 10.83 -16.25 11.91
CA ARG A 27 12.05 -17.06 11.87
C ARG A 27 12.16 -17.87 10.58
N THR A 28 11.05 -18.39 10.08
CA THR A 28 11.03 -19.19 8.85
C THR A 28 11.30 -18.30 7.62
N GLU A 29 10.70 -17.11 7.58
CA GLU A 29 10.75 -16.20 6.43
C GLU A 29 12.04 -15.37 6.37
N PHE A 30 12.56 -14.93 7.52
CA PHE A 30 13.64 -13.95 7.63
C PHE A 30 14.92 -14.49 8.31
N GLY A 31 14.97 -15.75 8.69
CA GLY A 31 16.15 -16.38 9.27
C GLY A 31 16.67 -15.63 10.49
N SER A 32 17.96 -15.19 10.45
CA SER A 32 18.62 -14.45 11.54
C SER A 32 18.07 -13.05 11.76
N ASP A 33 17.50 -12.44 10.73
CA ASP A 33 17.14 -11.01 10.71
C ASP A 33 15.78 -10.72 11.37
N TRP A 34 15.02 -11.79 11.71
CA TRP A 34 13.70 -11.66 12.32
C TRP A 34 13.69 -10.81 13.61
N LYS A 35 14.76 -10.88 14.43
CA LYS A 35 14.87 -10.10 15.67
C LYS A 35 14.96 -8.61 15.42
N GLN A 36 15.73 -8.22 14.40
CA GLN A 36 15.87 -6.82 14.01
C GLN A 36 14.54 -6.27 13.47
N ILE A 37 13.82 -7.06 12.69
CA ILE A 37 12.50 -6.72 12.18
C ILE A 37 11.52 -6.51 13.33
N VAL A 38 11.51 -7.40 14.33
CA VAL A 38 10.67 -7.26 15.54
C VAL A 38 10.99 -5.97 16.29
N GLN A 39 12.27 -5.64 16.45
CA GLN A 39 12.70 -4.43 17.16
C GLN A 39 12.29 -3.15 16.41
N THR A 40 12.31 -3.19 15.07
CA THR A 40 11.99 -2.02 14.22
C THR A 40 10.49 -1.75 14.14
N LEU A 41 9.66 -2.80 14.01
CA LEU A 41 8.23 -2.66 13.79
C LEU A 41 7.37 -2.82 15.05
N GLY A 42 7.96 -3.27 16.15
CA GLY A 42 7.21 -3.58 17.38
C GLY A 42 6.48 -4.93 17.31
N THR A 43 6.44 -5.63 18.44
CA THR A 43 5.89 -6.99 18.54
C THR A 43 4.39 -7.04 18.22
N ARG A 44 3.68 -5.98 18.57
CA ARG A 44 2.23 -5.86 18.39
C ARG A 44 1.83 -5.78 16.92
N GLU A 45 2.53 -4.96 16.15
CA GLU A 45 2.31 -4.77 14.71
C GLU A 45 2.58 -6.04 13.92
N LEU A 46 3.65 -6.73 14.28
CA LEU A 46 4.05 -7.99 13.64
C LEU A 46 3.06 -9.13 13.90
N THR A 47 2.56 -9.30 15.13
CA THR A 47 1.56 -10.32 15.44
C THR A 47 0.27 -10.12 14.69
N HIS A 48 -0.15 -8.88 14.51
CA HIS A 48 -1.36 -8.56 13.79
C HIS A 48 -1.20 -8.83 12.29
N CYS A 49 -0.06 -8.50 11.70
CA CYS A 49 0.21 -8.73 10.27
C CYS A 49 0.42 -10.21 9.91
N VAL A 50 1.04 -10.98 10.80
CA VAL A 50 1.45 -12.38 10.55
C VAL A 50 0.39 -13.39 10.99
N GLY A 51 -0.49 -13.00 11.91
CA GLY A 51 -1.52 -13.91 12.48
C GLY A 51 -2.67 -14.28 11.56
N GLN A 52 -2.80 -13.67 10.37
CA GLN A 52 -4.02 -13.73 9.57
C GLN A 52 -3.72 -14.01 8.09
N ASP A 53 -3.61 -15.19 7.60
CA ASP A 53 -3.62 -15.63 6.17
C ASP A 53 -3.08 -14.67 5.07
N LEU A 54 -2.51 -13.52 5.44
CA LEU A 54 -1.86 -12.55 4.59
C LEU A 54 -0.37 -12.52 4.93
N THR A 55 0.46 -12.90 3.98
CA THR A 55 1.92 -12.80 4.13
C THR A 55 2.42 -11.47 3.62
N SER A 56 3.53 -10.99 4.15
CA SER A 56 4.22 -9.79 3.62
C SER A 56 4.74 -10.00 2.19
N PHE A 57 4.66 -11.22 1.70
CA PHE A 57 5.11 -11.65 0.38
C PHE A 57 3.96 -12.22 -0.41
N MET A 58 3.73 -11.68 -1.63
CA MET A 58 2.76 -12.22 -2.57
C MET A 58 3.41 -12.49 -3.91
N ALA A 59 3.19 -13.70 -4.43
CA ALA A 59 3.55 -14.09 -5.78
C ALA A 59 2.30 -14.61 -6.50
N PHE A 60 2.10 -14.16 -7.71
CA PHE A 60 1.00 -14.60 -8.56
C PHE A 60 1.61 -15.14 -9.86
N PRO A 61 1.29 -16.39 -10.27
CA PRO A 61 1.80 -16.96 -11.51
C PRO A 61 1.29 -16.21 -12.73
N GLU A 62 0.08 -15.65 -12.64
CA GLU A 62 -0.56 -14.89 -13.70
C GLU A 62 -1.08 -13.57 -13.16
N ARG A 63 -1.04 -12.52 -13.99
CA ARG A 63 -1.68 -11.26 -13.70
C ARG A 63 -3.17 -11.39 -14.03
N ALA A 64 -4.05 -11.13 -13.04
CA ALA A 64 -5.48 -11.04 -13.30
C ALA A 64 -5.81 -9.84 -14.21
N GLU A 65 -7.00 -9.83 -14.80
CA GLU A 65 -7.54 -8.72 -15.57
C GLU A 65 -7.74 -7.48 -14.69
N GLY A 66 -7.33 -6.32 -15.20
CA GLY A 66 -7.49 -5.01 -14.58
C GLY A 66 -6.24 -4.13 -14.67
N GLY A 67 -6.43 -2.82 -14.70
CA GLY A 67 -5.42 -1.82 -14.97
C GLY A 67 -4.84 -1.92 -16.38
N SER A 68 -3.83 -1.11 -16.68
CA SER A 68 -3.16 -1.09 -17.98
C SER A 68 -1.78 -1.73 -17.90
N ASN A 69 -1.51 -2.71 -18.77
CA ASN A 69 -0.16 -3.30 -18.94
C ASN A 69 0.85 -2.30 -19.53
N GLN A 70 0.38 -1.24 -20.17
CA GLN A 70 1.22 -0.18 -20.71
C GLN A 70 1.67 0.81 -19.64
N TRP A 71 0.99 0.86 -18.48
CA TRP A 71 1.35 1.71 -17.38
C TRP A 71 2.45 1.05 -16.53
N ARG A 72 3.64 1.62 -16.56
CA ARG A 72 4.77 1.13 -15.77
C ARG A 72 4.49 1.30 -14.27
N GLY A 73 4.93 0.33 -13.48
CA GLY A 73 4.80 0.40 -12.02
C GLY A 73 3.42 0.01 -11.49
N ASN A 74 2.47 -0.43 -12.33
CA ASN A 74 1.19 -0.91 -11.81
C ASN A 74 1.36 -2.27 -11.09
N CYS A 75 0.54 -2.53 -10.08
CA CYS A 75 0.51 -3.80 -9.35
C CYS A 75 -0.47 -4.80 -9.99
N SER A 76 -0.37 -6.06 -9.56
CA SER A 76 -1.40 -7.06 -9.93
C SER A 76 -2.73 -6.73 -9.26
N PRO A 77 -3.87 -6.81 -9.98
CA PRO A 77 -5.21 -6.68 -9.40
C PRO A 77 -5.48 -7.63 -8.24
N GLN A 78 -4.84 -8.82 -8.25
CA GLN A 78 -4.98 -9.81 -7.18
C GLN A 78 -4.45 -9.30 -5.83
N VAL A 79 -3.47 -8.40 -5.83
CA VAL A 79 -2.96 -7.74 -4.62
C VAL A 79 -4.07 -6.96 -3.94
N VAL A 80 -4.71 -6.05 -4.68
CA VAL A 80 -5.80 -5.20 -4.18
C VAL A 80 -6.98 -6.05 -3.70
N ALA A 81 -7.37 -7.06 -4.50
CA ALA A 81 -8.47 -7.96 -4.16
C ALA A 81 -8.22 -8.73 -2.85
N LYS A 82 -7.01 -9.28 -2.67
CA LYS A 82 -6.63 -9.99 -1.43
C LYS A 82 -6.61 -9.09 -0.22
N LEU A 83 -6.11 -7.86 -0.34
CA LEU A 83 -6.11 -6.88 0.75
C LEU A 83 -7.54 -6.52 1.19
N ILE A 84 -8.44 -6.25 0.23
CA ILE A 84 -9.84 -5.98 0.53
C ILE A 84 -10.49 -7.18 1.24
N GLN A 85 -10.30 -8.40 0.73
CA GLN A 85 -10.85 -9.62 1.32
C GLN A 85 -10.34 -9.83 2.75
N PHE A 86 -9.03 -9.64 2.98
CA PHE A 86 -8.40 -9.74 4.28
C PHE A 86 -9.03 -8.76 5.28
N VAL A 87 -9.06 -7.46 4.96
CA VAL A 87 -9.58 -6.44 5.86
C VAL A 87 -11.07 -6.64 6.13
N LYS A 88 -11.86 -7.00 5.12
CA LYS A 88 -13.29 -7.36 5.32
C LYS A 88 -13.44 -8.55 6.26
N LYS A 89 -12.59 -9.58 6.15
CA LYS A 89 -12.59 -10.74 7.07
C LYS A 89 -12.22 -10.31 8.50
N CYS A 90 -11.21 -9.47 8.67
CA CYS A 90 -10.80 -8.96 9.99
C CYS A 90 -11.87 -8.10 10.66
N ARG A 91 -12.73 -7.44 9.87
CA ARG A 91 -13.79 -6.53 10.34
C ARG A 91 -15.18 -7.17 10.35
N GLN A 92 -15.31 -8.49 10.27
CA GLN A 92 -16.62 -9.21 10.24
C GLN A 92 -17.58 -8.82 11.36
N TYR A 93 -17.04 -8.34 12.49
CA TYR A 93 -17.84 -7.97 13.67
C TYR A 93 -18.47 -6.57 13.57
N GLU A 94 -18.06 -5.74 12.61
CA GLU A 94 -18.62 -4.41 12.41
C GLU A 94 -19.82 -4.45 11.43
N LYS A 95 -20.94 -4.98 11.87
CA LYS A 95 -22.12 -5.29 11.06
C LYS A 95 -22.84 -4.10 10.38
N LYS A 96 -22.40 -2.84 10.53
CA LYS A 96 -23.22 -1.68 10.14
C LYS A 96 -22.52 -0.55 9.39
N LYS A 97 -21.27 -0.69 8.97
CA LYS A 97 -20.59 0.40 8.24
C LYS A 97 -20.30 -0.04 6.81
N ASP A 98 -20.60 0.83 5.87
CA ASP A 98 -20.16 0.69 4.49
C ASP A 98 -18.64 0.70 4.46
N PHE A 99 -18.06 -0.37 3.93
CA PHE A 99 -16.62 -0.48 3.76
C PHE A 99 -16.16 0.52 2.71
N LEU A 100 -15.19 1.38 3.07
CA LEU A 100 -14.59 2.34 2.15
C LEU A 100 -13.11 2.01 1.91
N PHE A 101 -12.80 1.80 0.64
CA PHE A 101 -11.43 1.66 0.13
C PHE A 101 -10.92 3.02 -0.37
N LEU A 102 -9.66 3.35 -0.10
CA LEU A 102 -9.00 4.54 -0.63
C LEU A 102 -7.66 4.17 -1.26
N ASP A 103 -7.41 4.65 -2.47
CA ASP A 103 -6.11 4.58 -3.14
C ASP A 103 -5.68 6.01 -3.55
N PRO A 104 -4.66 6.59 -2.88
CA PRO A 104 -4.24 7.96 -3.14
C PRO A 104 -3.31 8.10 -4.36
N MET A 105 -2.87 6.99 -4.97
CA MET A 105 -1.97 6.96 -6.12
C MET A 105 -2.37 5.88 -7.12
N SER A 106 -3.60 5.99 -7.64
CA SER A 106 -4.29 4.95 -8.41
C SER A 106 -3.73 4.70 -9.81
N GLY A 107 -2.91 5.60 -10.33
CA GLY A 107 -2.22 5.46 -11.62
C GLY A 107 -3.16 5.06 -12.75
N SER A 108 -2.97 3.86 -13.29
CA SER A 108 -3.77 3.32 -14.40
C SER A 108 -5.17 2.82 -14.04
N GLY A 109 -5.58 2.91 -12.78
CA GLY A 109 -6.91 2.49 -12.33
C GLY A 109 -7.05 1.01 -11.96
N THR A 110 -5.95 0.31 -11.65
CA THR A 110 -6.03 -1.10 -11.20
C THR A 110 -6.96 -1.27 -10.00
N SER A 111 -6.88 -0.36 -9.03
CA SER A 111 -7.74 -0.35 -7.84
C SER A 111 -9.20 -0.08 -8.19
N GLN A 112 -9.46 0.74 -9.21
CA GLN A 112 -10.80 1.02 -9.70
C GLN A 112 -11.45 -0.25 -10.24
N ASP A 113 -10.79 -0.94 -11.17
CA ASP A 113 -11.33 -2.16 -11.78
C ASP A 113 -11.63 -3.23 -10.73
N VAL A 114 -10.77 -3.36 -9.71
CA VAL A 114 -10.98 -4.33 -8.63
C VAL A 114 -12.16 -3.93 -7.73
N THR A 115 -12.25 -2.67 -7.34
CA THR A 115 -13.33 -2.20 -6.45
C THR A 115 -14.68 -2.24 -7.14
N GLU A 116 -14.75 -1.90 -8.42
CA GLU A 116 -15.96 -2.05 -9.24
C GLU A 116 -16.39 -3.53 -9.36
N LYS A 117 -15.47 -4.44 -9.69
CA LYS A 117 -15.72 -5.88 -9.78
C LYS A 117 -16.20 -6.50 -8.46
N LEU A 118 -15.68 -6.00 -7.33
CA LEU A 118 -16.05 -6.47 -6.00
C LEU A 118 -17.24 -5.71 -5.38
N HIS A 119 -17.81 -4.73 -6.08
CA HIS A 119 -18.87 -3.84 -5.58
C HIS A 119 -18.50 -3.17 -4.26
N ILE A 120 -17.28 -2.61 -4.19
CA ILE A 120 -16.74 -1.92 -3.03
C ILE A 120 -16.78 -0.41 -3.28
N SER A 121 -17.30 0.35 -2.31
CA SER A 121 -17.19 1.81 -2.32
C SER A 121 -15.73 2.22 -2.25
N SER A 122 -15.30 3.05 -3.18
CA SER A 122 -13.91 3.48 -3.27
C SER A 122 -13.77 4.98 -3.51
N VAL A 123 -12.68 5.54 -3.00
CA VAL A 123 -12.17 6.87 -3.30
C VAL A 123 -10.79 6.70 -3.90
N LEU A 124 -10.62 7.18 -5.11
CA LEU A 124 -9.42 6.97 -5.91
C LEU A 124 -8.85 8.32 -6.34
N TYR A 125 -7.57 8.51 -6.13
CA TYR A 125 -6.87 9.75 -6.43
C TYR A 125 -5.59 9.51 -7.22
N ASP A 126 -5.13 10.52 -7.93
CA ASP A 126 -3.83 10.57 -8.59
C ASP A 126 -3.37 12.01 -8.79
N LEU A 127 -2.06 12.26 -8.84
CA LEU A 127 -1.49 13.57 -9.14
C LEU A 127 -1.66 13.97 -10.62
N ASN A 128 -1.88 12.98 -11.50
CA ASN A 128 -2.11 13.23 -12.93
C ASN A 128 -3.32 14.17 -13.11
N PRO A 129 -3.19 15.31 -13.78
CA PRO A 129 -4.31 16.24 -14.00
C PRO A 129 -5.40 15.67 -14.91
N HIS A 130 -5.10 14.59 -15.63
CA HIS A 130 -6.03 13.89 -16.53
C HIS A 130 -6.04 12.39 -16.20
N PRO A 131 -6.46 12.01 -14.98
CA PRO A 131 -6.46 10.61 -14.60
C PRO A 131 -7.56 9.84 -15.36
N PRO A 132 -7.53 8.50 -15.33
CA PRO A 132 -8.64 7.70 -15.83
C PRO A 132 -9.98 8.11 -15.22
N LYS A 133 -11.09 7.90 -15.94
CA LYS A 133 -12.43 8.24 -15.45
C LYS A 133 -12.72 7.57 -14.11
N GLY A 134 -13.23 8.34 -13.15
CA GLY A 134 -13.53 7.85 -11.79
C GLY A 134 -12.40 8.05 -10.78
N ILE A 135 -11.23 8.50 -11.24
CA ILE A 135 -10.12 8.87 -10.37
C ILE A 135 -10.07 10.40 -10.26
N GLY A 136 -10.01 10.93 -9.04
CA GLY A 136 -9.92 12.36 -8.78
C GLY A 136 -8.48 12.86 -8.90
N ASN A 137 -8.28 14.09 -9.36
CA ASN A 137 -6.98 14.75 -9.26
C ASN A 137 -6.74 15.16 -7.79
N TRP A 138 -5.60 14.78 -7.25
CA TRP A 138 -5.23 15.06 -5.87
C TRP A 138 -3.72 15.09 -5.68
N ASN A 139 -3.25 16.13 -4.99
CA ASN A 139 -1.84 16.31 -4.69
C ASN A 139 -1.54 15.82 -3.26
N ALA A 140 -0.83 14.71 -3.15
CA ALA A 140 -0.49 14.09 -1.87
C ALA A 140 0.27 15.01 -0.90
N LEU A 141 1.04 15.97 -1.40
CA LEU A 141 1.82 16.90 -0.59
C LEU A 141 1.04 18.15 -0.16
N LYS A 142 0.07 18.60 -0.97
CA LYS A 142 -0.64 19.88 -0.76
C LYS A 142 -2.08 19.71 -0.28
N ASP A 143 -2.79 18.71 -0.80
CA ASP A 143 -4.22 18.56 -0.54
C ASP A 143 -4.50 17.73 0.72
N GLU A 144 -5.63 18.01 1.37
CA GLU A 144 -6.12 17.24 2.50
C GLU A 144 -6.84 15.96 2.04
N VAL A 145 -6.82 14.93 2.88
CA VAL A 145 -7.61 13.71 2.64
C VAL A 145 -9.02 13.91 3.18
N MET A 146 -9.98 14.08 2.30
CA MET A 146 -11.37 14.41 2.63
C MET A 146 -12.20 13.23 3.16
N HIS A 147 -11.67 12.01 3.10
CA HIS A 147 -12.42 10.79 3.43
C HIS A 147 -11.67 9.93 4.44
N SER A 148 -12.41 9.39 5.41
CA SER A 148 -11.87 8.38 6.33
C SER A 148 -12.20 6.98 5.81
N ALA A 149 -11.18 6.15 5.58
CA ALA A 149 -11.30 4.85 4.95
C ALA A 149 -11.05 3.67 5.91
N ASP A 150 -11.62 2.52 5.56
CA ASP A 150 -11.39 1.25 6.26
C ASP A 150 -10.11 0.57 5.82
N LEU A 151 -9.76 0.74 4.55
CA LEU A 151 -8.50 0.30 3.95
C LEU A 151 -7.97 1.41 3.05
N ILE A 152 -6.76 1.85 3.33
CA ILE A 152 -5.97 2.70 2.43
C ILE A 152 -4.90 1.81 1.81
N PHE A 153 -4.90 1.70 0.49
CA PHE A 153 -3.86 1.03 -0.28
C PHE A 153 -2.93 2.08 -0.86
N PHE A 154 -1.69 2.11 -0.42
CA PHE A 154 -0.70 3.12 -0.81
C PHE A 154 0.43 2.46 -1.58
N HIS A 155 0.51 2.76 -2.87
CA HIS A 155 1.54 2.28 -3.78
C HIS A 155 2.32 3.46 -4.37
N PRO A 156 3.24 4.06 -3.61
CA PRO A 156 3.99 5.23 -4.04
C PRO A 156 4.99 4.90 -5.15
N PRO A 157 5.45 5.90 -5.91
CA PRO A 157 6.66 5.79 -6.71
C PRO A 157 7.84 5.30 -5.84
N TYR A 158 8.77 4.54 -6.43
CA TYR A 158 9.98 4.09 -5.75
C TYR A 158 11.14 5.04 -6.11
N HIS A 159 11.11 6.25 -5.56
CA HIS A 159 12.01 7.34 -5.89
C HIS A 159 12.09 7.53 -7.43
N ASP A 160 13.25 7.64 -8.03
CA ASP A 160 13.50 7.97 -9.43
C ASP A 160 13.47 6.78 -10.42
N ILE A 161 13.14 5.58 -9.94
CA ILE A 161 13.16 4.36 -10.76
C ILE A 161 12.20 4.43 -11.95
N ILE A 162 11.03 5.03 -11.75
CA ILE A 162 10.08 5.36 -12.80
C ILE A 162 9.65 6.80 -12.56
N GLN A 163 10.04 7.71 -13.45
CA GLN A 163 9.55 9.08 -13.43
C GLN A 163 8.19 9.14 -14.13
N TYR A 164 7.16 9.57 -13.38
CA TYR A 164 5.79 9.57 -13.87
C TYR A 164 5.44 10.87 -14.62
N SER A 165 5.49 12.02 -13.96
CA SER A 165 5.23 13.31 -14.64
C SER A 165 6.31 13.64 -15.68
N GLY A 166 5.90 14.14 -16.81
CA GLY A 166 6.78 14.41 -17.95
C GLY A 166 7.10 13.18 -18.82
N ASN A 167 6.97 11.96 -18.29
CA ASN A 167 7.27 10.74 -19.04
C ASN A 167 6.02 9.87 -19.26
N MET A 168 5.19 9.68 -18.23
CA MET A 168 3.96 8.90 -18.34
C MET A 168 2.74 9.81 -18.56
N TRP A 169 2.77 11.01 -18.02
CA TRP A 169 1.72 12.01 -18.17
C TRP A 169 2.26 13.44 -18.08
N GLY A 170 1.62 14.37 -18.73
CA GLY A 170 1.80 15.81 -18.64
C GLY A 170 3.23 16.34 -18.76
N ARG A 171 3.50 17.44 -18.06
CA ARG A 171 4.82 18.02 -17.88
C ARG A 171 5.41 17.58 -16.54
N PRO A 172 6.75 17.67 -16.32
CA PRO A 172 7.35 17.47 -15.01
C PRO A 172 6.64 18.28 -13.93
N HIS A 173 6.30 17.65 -12.80
CA HIS A 173 5.58 18.27 -11.69
C HIS A 173 6.45 18.26 -10.44
N GLU A 174 6.54 19.39 -9.75
CA GLU A 174 7.40 19.57 -8.56
C GLU A 174 7.04 18.67 -7.37
N ASP A 175 5.75 18.33 -7.25
CA ASP A 175 5.23 17.48 -6.17
C ASP A 175 5.15 15.98 -6.56
N ASP A 176 5.70 15.60 -7.71
CA ASP A 176 5.81 14.20 -8.08
C ASP A 176 6.93 13.53 -7.27
N LEU A 177 6.57 12.59 -6.40
CA LEU A 177 7.51 11.86 -5.55
C LEU A 177 8.58 11.10 -6.37
N SER A 178 8.33 10.81 -7.64
CA SER A 178 9.32 10.20 -8.53
C SER A 178 10.38 11.18 -9.04
N ARG A 179 10.27 12.47 -8.68
CA ARG A 179 11.16 13.54 -9.10
C ARG A 179 11.82 14.29 -7.95
N CYS A 180 11.86 13.68 -6.79
CA CYS A 180 12.59 14.20 -5.65
C CYS A 180 14.08 14.35 -5.99
N GLU A 181 14.72 15.41 -5.51
CA GLU A 181 16.12 15.73 -5.83
C GLU A 181 17.08 14.63 -5.37
N ASN A 182 16.79 14.04 -4.22
CA ASN A 182 17.59 12.98 -3.62
C ASN A 182 16.71 12.04 -2.78
N TYR A 183 17.33 10.98 -2.25
CA TYR A 183 16.62 9.96 -1.49
C TYR A 183 16.12 10.48 -0.14
N GLU A 184 16.83 11.40 0.49
CA GLU A 184 16.46 12.02 1.76
C GLU A 184 15.18 12.87 1.61
N ASP A 185 15.11 13.72 0.58
CA ASP A 185 13.90 14.50 0.23
C ASP A 185 12.71 13.58 -0.06
N TYR A 186 12.95 12.51 -0.81
CA TYR A 186 11.92 11.50 -1.07
C TYR A 186 11.37 10.87 0.21
N ILE A 187 12.24 10.45 1.14
CA ILE A 187 11.83 9.83 2.41
C ILE A 187 11.07 10.83 3.30
N GLU A 188 11.50 12.08 3.34
CA GLU A 188 10.80 13.12 4.10
C GLU A 188 9.35 13.33 3.59
N LYS A 189 9.19 13.52 2.28
CA LYS A 189 7.89 13.69 1.62
C LYS A 189 7.03 12.44 1.77
N LEU A 190 7.63 11.25 1.60
CA LEU A 190 6.92 9.97 1.78
C LEU A 190 6.38 9.83 3.21
N ASN A 191 7.19 10.12 4.22
CA ASN A 191 6.79 10.09 5.63
C ASN A 191 5.65 11.08 5.93
N TYR A 192 5.69 12.27 5.33
CA TYR A 192 4.61 13.24 5.44
C TYR A 192 3.29 12.68 4.91
N VAL A 193 3.32 12.08 3.71
CA VAL A 193 2.13 11.45 3.08
C VAL A 193 1.63 10.28 3.92
N ILE A 194 2.51 9.39 4.39
CA ILE A 194 2.13 8.24 5.25
C ILE A 194 1.41 8.71 6.52
N LYS A 195 1.92 9.74 7.19
CA LYS A 195 1.27 10.30 8.38
C LYS A 195 -0.12 10.85 8.06
N LYS A 196 -0.25 11.61 6.98
CA LYS A 196 -1.55 12.14 6.51
C LYS A 196 -2.55 11.02 6.25
N LEU A 197 -2.14 9.96 5.55
CA LEU A 197 -2.98 8.80 5.26
C LEU A 197 -3.36 8.01 6.52
N TYR A 198 -2.42 7.86 7.46
CA TYR A 198 -2.70 7.20 8.75
C TYR A 198 -3.79 7.91 9.55
N PHE A 199 -3.74 9.24 9.60
CA PHE A 199 -4.78 10.02 10.29
C PHE A 199 -6.15 9.96 9.58
N SER A 200 -6.17 9.66 8.30
CA SER A 200 -7.39 9.47 7.51
C SER A 200 -8.01 8.07 7.64
N LEU A 201 -7.38 7.17 8.39
CA LEU A 201 -7.98 5.87 8.69
C LEU A 201 -9.16 6.00 9.66
N ARG A 202 -10.22 5.28 9.40
CA ARG A 202 -11.24 4.98 10.40
C ARG A 202 -10.63 4.20 11.55
N GLN A 203 -11.26 4.25 12.71
CA GLN A 203 -10.86 3.37 13.81
C GLN A 203 -10.86 1.91 13.35
N ASN A 204 -9.83 1.16 13.72
CA ASN A 204 -9.57 -0.20 13.24
C ASN A 204 -9.39 -0.31 11.71
N GLY A 205 -9.16 0.80 11.00
CA GLY A 205 -8.79 0.79 9.60
C GLY A 205 -7.34 0.36 9.38
N TYR A 206 -7.01 0.01 8.14
CA TYR A 206 -5.70 -0.49 7.74
C TYR A 206 -5.08 0.41 6.68
N LEU A 207 -3.79 0.71 6.85
CA LEU A 207 -2.94 1.28 5.82
C LEU A 207 -2.03 0.17 5.28
N ALA A 208 -2.21 -0.19 4.03
CA ALA A 208 -1.39 -1.17 3.31
C ALA A 208 -0.44 -0.43 2.36
N ILE A 209 0.86 -0.54 2.60
CA ILE A 209 1.89 0.08 1.77
C ILE A 209 2.54 -1.00 0.91
N LEU A 210 2.49 -0.83 -0.41
CA LEU A 210 3.14 -1.70 -1.36
C LEU A 210 4.49 -1.11 -1.77
N VAL A 211 5.56 -1.88 -1.59
CA VAL A 211 6.91 -1.52 -2.03
C VAL A 211 7.53 -2.68 -2.80
N GLY A 212 8.48 -2.38 -3.69
CA GLY A 212 9.21 -3.36 -4.46
C GLY A 212 10.71 -3.33 -4.14
N ASP A 213 11.33 -4.51 -4.06
CA ASP A 213 12.79 -4.60 -4.07
C ASP A 213 13.31 -4.48 -5.49
N ILE A 214 14.26 -3.60 -5.72
CA ILE A 214 14.98 -3.49 -6.97
C ILE A 214 16.39 -3.98 -6.78
N ARG A 215 16.75 -4.99 -7.56
CA ARG A 215 18.12 -5.43 -7.68
C ARG A 215 18.73 -4.74 -8.90
N GLN A 216 19.68 -3.82 -8.68
CA GLN A 216 20.59 -3.42 -9.74
C GLN A 216 21.47 -4.64 -10.04
N ARG A 217 21.51 -5.08 -11.30
CA ARG A 217 22.57 -5.98 -11.75
C ARG A 217 23.88 -5.22 -11.58
N SER A 218 24.73 -5.66 -10.64
CA SER A 218 26.10 -5.24 -10.65
C SER A 218 26.69 -5.67 -11.98
N GLU A 219 27.04 -4.73 -12.85
CA GLU A 219 27.92 -5.01 -13.95
C GLU A 219 29.24 -5.42 -13.30
N GLU A 220 29.57 -6.70 -13.38
CA GLU A 220 30.93 -7.16 -13.11
C GLU A 220 31.83 -6.45 -14.13
N ARG A 221 32.66 -5.53 -13.63
CA ARG A 221 33.82 -4.99 -14.36
C ARG A 221 35.01 -5.89 -14.13
#